data_a9d7ec56f73769e7e94d480daaefb7c0
#
_entry.id   a9d7ec56f73769e7e94d480daaefb7c0
#
_cell.length_a   1.000
_cell.length_b   1.000
_cell.length_c   1.000
_cell.angle_alpha   90.00
_cell.angle_beta   90.00
_cell.angle_gamma   90.00
#
_symmetry.space_group_name_H-M   'P 1'
#
loop_
_entity.id
_entity.type
_entity.pdbx_description
1 polymer ?
#
loop_
_entity_poly.entity_id
_entity_poly.type
_entity_poly.pdbx_seq_one_letter_code
_entity_poly.pdbx_strand_id
1 'polypeptide(L)'
;ILLKHSSKDKTHRGKYKSLSNKVVANYPDGTQKTIFQTTDPAMTGKEMEELLIWVNERFVKEDIHPILITCAFVYEFLSIHPYQDGNGRLSRLLTTFLLIKQGYGFVQYISFEHIIEKRKDDYYKALMDGQKNRYQENERIDGWVLFFLDCLVILTKRLEAKYEIYSNLKPSLNLRQQKVLEFIKEQKTVQMASIELAFAKESRNTLKKDIAYLVREQLILKTGERKGTCYHAKKEVNPD
;
A
#
# COMPACT_ATOMS: atom_id res chain seq x y z
N ILE A 1 14.91 9.04 12.78
CA ILE A 1 13.55 8.80 13.33
C ILE A 1 13.27 7.29 13.44
N LEU A 2 13.60 6.46 12.45
CA LEU A 2 13.29 5.02 12.38
C LEU A 2 13.85 4.22 13.56
N LEU A 3 15.04 4.58 14.04
CA LEU A 3 15.71 3.93 15.19
C LEU A 3 15.59 4.74 16.50
N LYS A 4 14.76 5.78 16.53
CA LYS A 4 14.66 6.70 17.69
C LYS A 4 14.39 5.96 19.01
N HIS A 5 13.59 4.92 18.97
CA HIS A 5 13.18 4.15 20.16
C HIS A 5 13.84 2.76 20.24
N SER A 6 14.78 2.45 19.35
CA SER A 6 15.56 1.20 19.40
C SER A 6 16.73 1.33 20.38
N SER A 7 17.00 0.30 21.15
CA SER A 7 18.22 0.21 21.97
C SER A 7 19.48 -0.05 21.13
N LYS A 8 19.28 -0.51 19.89
CA LYS A 8 20.38 -0.77 18.94
C LYS A 8 20.91 0.53 18.37
N ASP A 9 22.20 0.60 18.24
CA ASP A 9 22.94 1.64 17.49
C ASP A 9 22.66 3.10 17.92
N LYS A 10 22.77 3.38 19.20
CA LYS A 10 22.59 4.74 19.72
C LYS A 10 23.61 5.74 19.19
N THR A 11 24.80 5.27 18.82
CA THR A 11 25.96 6.10 18.43
C THR A 11 25.91 6.59 16.98
N HIS A 12 25.23 5.85 16.08
CA HIS A 12 25.23 6.12 14.64
C HIS A 12 23.89 6.71 14.12
N ARG A 13 22.94 7.00 15.02
CA ARG A 13 21.62 7.51 14.63
C ARG A 13 21.70 8.84 13.90
N GLY A 14 21.08 8.89 12.70
CA GLY A 14 20.96 10.13 11.92
C GLY A 14 22.25 10.57 11.25
N LYS A 15 23.30 9.73 11.27
CA LYS A 15 24.56 9.96 10.57
C LYS A 15 24.77 8.88 9.52
N TYR A 16 25.46 9.23 8.47
CA TYR A 16 25.96 8.22 7.52
C TYR A 16 26.97 7.29 8.21
N LYS A 17 27.13 6.11 7.65
CA LYS A 17 28.05 5.10 8.16
C LYS A 17 29.49 5.62 8.21
N SER A 18 30.20 5.29 9.26
CA SER A 18 31.64 5.55 9.44
C SER A 18 32.48 4.29 9.30
N LEU A 19 31.85 3.11 9.29
CA LEU A 19 32.47 1.81 9.10
C LEU A 19 31.90 1.16 7.86
N SER A 20 32.75 0.44 7.13
CA SER A 20 32.31 -0.37 6.00
C SER A 20 31.24 -1.37 6.45
N ASN A 21 30.22 -1.50 5.63
CA ASN A 21 29.16 -2.48 5.83
C ASN A 21 28.93 -3.31 4.56
N LYS A 22 28.10 -4.32 4.66
CA LYS A 22 27.78 -5.22 3.55
C LYS A 22 26.31 -5.60 3.59
N VAL A 23 25.74 -5.88 2.45
CA VAL A 23 24.42 -6.49 2.37
C VAL A 23 24.54 -7.99 2.62
N VAL A 24 23.76 -8.48 3.56
CA VAL A 24 23.79 -9.89 3.99
C VAL A 24 22.39 -10.47 3.90
N ALA A 25 22.26 -11.61 3.23
CA ALA A 25 21.05 -12.41 3.28
C ALA A 25 21.10 -13.30 4.56
N ASN A 26 20.03 -13.21 5.35
CA ASN A 26 19.84 -14.12 6.49
C ASN A 26 18.82 -15.18 6.10
N TYR A 27 19.15 -16.46 6.29
CA TYR A 27 18.28 -17.59 5.98
C TYR A 27 17.66 -18.17 7.26
N PRO A 28 16.50 -18.88 7.14
CA PRO A 28 15.82 -19.48 8.30
C PRO A 28 16.65 -20.49 9.09
N ASP A 29 17.61 -21.13 8.43
CA ASP A 29 18.57 -22.07 9.04
C ASP A 29 19.69 -21.39 9.85
N GLY A 30 19.65 -20.05 9.97
CA GLY A 30 20.66 -19.25 10.65
C GLY A 30 21.89 -18.93 9.80
N THR A 31 21.99 -19.44 8.58
CA THR A 31 23.10 -19.12 7.69
C THR A 31 23.03 -17.69 7.18
N GLN A 32 24.22 -17.09 6.93
CA GLN A 32 24.37 -15.75 6.40
C GLN A 32 25.21 -15.80 5.13
N LYS A 33 24.74 -15.17 4.07
CA LYS A 33 25.49 -15.02 2.82
C LYS A 33 25.70 -13.54 2.53
N THR A 34 26.95 -13.12 2.36
CA THR A 34 27.26 -11.78 1.85
C THR A 34 26.82 -11.69 0.41
N ILE A 35 25.98 -10.72 0.10
CA ILE A 35 25.44 -10.46 -1.23
C ILE A 35 26.41 -9.57 -1.99
N PHE A 36 26.78 -8.41 -1.43
CA PHE A 36 27.79 -7.52 -1.98
C PHE A 36 28.35 -6.56 -0.90
N GLN A 37 29.50 -5.96 -1.22
CA GLN A 37 30.07 -4.85 -0.46
C GLN A 37 29.41 -3.54 -0.90
N THR A 38 29.07 -2.69 0.04
CA THR A 38 28.43 -1.41 -0.22
C THR A 38 29.45 -0.31 -0.47
N THR A 39 29.00 0.86 -0.92
CA THR A 39 29.86 2.04 -1.09
C THR A 39 30.73 2.32 0.14
N ASP A 40 31.96 2.74 -0.10
CA ASP A 40 32.90 3.11 0.97
C ASP A 40 32.32 4.24 1.85
N PRO A 41 32.54 4.22 3.17
CA PRO A 41 32.07 5.29 4.06
C PRO A 41 32.49 6.70 3.62
N ALA A 42 33.70 6.87 3.09
CA ALA A 42 34.21 8.17 2.65
C ALA A 42 33.44 8.71 1.43
N MET A 43 32.91 7.84 0.58
CA MET A 43 32.14 8.20 -0.62
C MET A 43 30.63 8.28 -0.38
N THR A 44 30.15 7.73 0.74
CA THR A 44 28.72 7.61 1.03
C THR A 44 27.97 8.94 0.98
N GLY A 45 28.55 10.00 1.53
CA GLY A 45 27.93 11.34 1.55
C GLY A 45 27.76 11.91 0.15
N LYS A 46 28.81 11.82 -0.67
CA LYS A 46 28.84 12.29 -2.05
C LYS A 46 27.82 11.54 -2.92
N GLU A 47 27.86 10.20 -2.89
CA GLU A 47 26.94 9.40 -3.71
C GLU A 47 25.47 9.59 -3.31
N MET A 48 25.18 9.78 -2.02
CA MET A 48 23.82 10.11 -1.57
C MET A 48 23.37 11.48 -2.06
N GLU A 49 24.24 12.49 -2.08
CA GLU A 49 23.92 13.81 -2.62
C GLU A 49 23.64 13.74 -4.12
N GLU A 50 24.49 13.08 -4.88
CA GLU A 50 24.33 12.85 -6.32
C GLU A 50 23.01 12.11 -6.63
N LEU A 51 22.68 11.09 -5.85
CA LEU A 51 21.43 10.33 -5.99
C LEU A 51 20.21 11.22 -5.73
N LEU A 52 20.24 12.07 -4.69
CA LEU A 52 19.14 12.98 -4.37
C LEU A 52 18.97 14.08 -5.42
N ILE A 53 20.04 14.61 -5.96
CA ILE A 53 20.00 15.57 -7.07
C ILE A 53 19.37 14.89 -8.29
N TRP A 54 19.90 13.73 -8.69
CA TRP A 54 19.41 12.98 -9.85
C TRP A 54 17.92 12.68 -9.76
N VAL A 55 17.42 12.15 -8.64
CA VAL A 55 16.00 11.78 -8.51
C VAL A 55 15.09 13.00 -8.59
N ASN A 56 15.48 14.13 -8.00
CA ASN A 56 14.69 15.35 -8.04
C ASN A 56 14.66 15.94 -9.47
N GLU A 57 15.79 15.97 -10.16
CA GLU A 57 15.86 16.42 -11.55
C GLU A 57 14.99 15.56 -12.49
N ARG A 58 15.02 14.22 -12.32
CA ARG A 58 14.25 13.32 -13.18
C ARG A 58 12.76 13.47 -12.95
N PHE A 59 12.32 13.65 -11.71
CA PHE A 59 10.90 13.93 -11.42
C PHE A 59 10.43 15.27 -11.99
N VAL A 60 11.32 16.26 -12.13
CA VAL A 60 10.97 17.55 -12.73
C VAL A 60 10.99 17.49 -14.26
N LYS A 61 11.95 16.77 -14.86
CA LYS A 61 12.08 16.65 -16.33
C LYS A 61 11.01 15.77 -16.95
N GLU A 62 10.43 14.83 -16.20
CA GLU A 62 9.40 13.87 -16.66
C GLU A 62 9.84 13.06 -17.91
N ASP A 63 11.15 12.92 -18.13
CA ASP A 63 11.73 12.19 -19.27
C ASP A 63 11.80 10.67 -19.04
N ILE A 64 11.62 10.23 -17.80
CA ILE A 64 11.59 8.82 -17.39
C ILE A 64 10.33 8.57 -16.58
N HIS A 65 9.70 7.40 -16.80
CA HIS A 65 8.50 7.03 -16.06
C HIS A 65 8.76 6.99 -14.54
N PRO A 66 7.91 7.59 -13.68
CA PRO A 66 8.16 7.74 -12.23
C PRO A 66 8.43 6.43 -11.48
N ILE A 67 7.82 5.33 -11.90
CA ILE A 67 8.10 3.99 -11.34
C ILE A 67 9.56 3.58 -11.59
N LEU A 68 10.11 3.87 -12.78
CA LEU A 68 11.49 3.54 -13.10
C LEU A 68 12.48 4.42 -12.33
N ILE A 69 12.16 5.71 -12.16
CA ILE A 69 12.95 6.62 -11.30
C ILE A 69 12.97 6.09 -9.87
N THR A 70 11.80 5.70 -9.33
CA THR A 70 11.70 5.13 -7.98
C THR A 70 12.46 3.81 -7.87
N CYS A 71 12.38 2.95 -8.88
CA CYS A 71 13.09 1.68 -8.93
C CYS A 71 14.62 1.87 -8.91
N ALA A 72 15.14 2.77 -9.76
CA ALA A 72 16.56 3.10 -9.81
C ALA A 72 17.05 3.74 -8.51
N PHE A 73 16.28 4.68 -7.95
CA PHE A 73 16.58 5.30 -6.66
C PHE A 73 16.72 4.24 -5.55
N VAL A 74 15.80 3.29 -5.47
CA VAL A 74 15.82 2.25 -4.43
C VAL A 74 17.00 1.32 -4.60
N TYR A 75 17.36 0.97 -5.84
CA TYR A 75 18.56 0.20 -6.16
C TYR A 75 19.81 0.91 -5.69
N GLU A 76 20.00 2.18 -6.08
CA GLU A 76 21.16 2.97 -5.70
C GLU A 76 21.25 3.19 -4.19
N PHE A 77 20.13 3.49 -3.54
CA PHE A 77 20.07 3.61 -2.08
C PHE A 77 20.53 2.34 -1.36
N LEU A 78 20.10 1.17 -1.86
CA LEU A 78 20.53 -0.12 -1.32
C LEU A 78 21.99 -0.44 -1.61
N SER A 79 22.51 -0.01 -2.74
CA SER A 79 23.89 -0.17 -3.16
C SER A 79 24.84 0.71 -2.33
N ILE A 80 24.47 1.96 -2.12
CA ILE A 80 25.20 2.89 -1.25
C ILE A 80 25.15 2.41 0.21
N HIS A 81 23.99 1.97 0.66
CA HIS A 81 23.73 1.48 2.03
C HIS A 81 24.17 2.48 3.09
N PRO A 82 23.60 3.70 3.10
CA PRO A 82 24.20 4.89 3.72
C PRO A 82 24.29 4.83 5.24
N TYR A 83 23.50 4.01 5.92
CA TYR A 83 23.48 3.93 7.37
C TYR A 83 24.12 2.64 7.87
N GLN A 84 24.54 2.63 9.14
CA GLN A 84 25.12 1.44 9.76
C GLN A 84 24.08 0.32 9.93
N ASP A 85 22.81 0.67 10.22
CA ASP A 85 21.66 -0.25 10.29
C ASP A 85 20.39 0.41 9.74
N GLY A 86 19.43 -0.41 9.35
CA GLY A 86 18.08 0.02 8.97
C GLY A 86 17.90 0.39 7.50
N ASN A 87 18.92 0.25 6.65
CA ASN A 87 18.83 0.62 5.23
C ASN A 87 17.71 -0.13 4.50
N GLY A 88 17.57 -1.43 4.72
CA GLY A 88 16.49 -2.22 4.10
C GLY A 88 15.08 -1.77 4.52
N ARG A 89 14.88 -1.42 5.77
CA ARG A 89 13.60 -0.86 6.26
C ARG A 89 13.35 0.52 5.69
N LEU A 90 14.38 1.34 5.64
CA LEU A 90 14.28 2.70 5.10
C LEU A 90 14.05 2.67 3.58
N SER A 91 14.70 1.78 2.83
CA SER A 91 14.47 1.65 1.39
C SER A 91 13.02 1.30 1.07
N ARG A 92 12.39 0.39 1.82
CA ARG A 92 10.98 0.04 1.65
C ARG A 92 10.03 1.19 2.00
N LEU A 93 10.34 1.94 3.06
CA LEU A 93 9.59 3.16 3.41
C LEU A 93 9.71 4.22 2.32
N LEU A 94 10.92 4.45 1.80
CA LEU A 94 11.17 5.39 0.71
C LEU A 94 10.48 4.96 -0.58
N THR A 95 10.47 3.66 -0.90
CA THR A 95 9.71 3.11 -2.02
C THR A 95 8.23 3.50 -1.92
N THR A 96 7.60 3.21 -0.79
CA THR A 96 6.20 3.54 -0.56
C THR A 96 5.96 5.05 -0.65
N PHE A 97 6.81 5.85 -0.01
CA PHE A 97 6.72 7.31 0.00
C PHE A 97 6.82 7.89 -1.42
N LEU A 98 7.82 7.49 -2.20
CA LEU A 98 8.02 7.98 -3.55
C LEU A 98 6.86 7.59 -4.48
N LEU A 99 6.38 6.36 -4.39
CA LEU A 99 5.23 5.91 -5.18
C LEU A 99 3.96 6.69 -4.82
N ILE A 100 3.68 6.94 -3.54
CA ILE A 100 2.54 7.77 -3.12
C ILE A 100 2.67 9.20 -3.66
N LYS A 101 3.86 9.80 -3.54
CA LYS A 101 4.15 11.15 -4.05
C LYS A 101 3.89 11.28 -5.56
N GLN A 102 4.07 10.20 -6.31
CA GLN A 102 3.83 10.12 -7.75
C GLN A 102 2.41 9.63 -8.12
N GLY A 103 1.47 9.63 -7.17
CA GLY A 103 0.07 9.29 -7.41
C GLY A 103 -0.29 7.80 -7.28
N TYR A 104 0.66 6.93 -7.02
CA TYR A 104 0.42 5.48 -6.82
C TYR A 104 -0.06 5.18 -5.40
N GLY A 105 -1.17 5.81 -4.98
CA GLY A 105 -1.71 5.69 -3.62
C GLY A 105 -2.10 4.28 -3.19
N PHE A 106 -2.30 3.37 -4.12
CA PHE A 106 -2.68 1.98 -3.83
C PHE A 106 -1.64 1.23 -2.99
N VAL A 107 -0.36 1.62 -3.04
CA VAL A 107 0.73 0.95 -2.30
C VAL A 107 0.61 1.05 -0.78
N GLN A 108 -0.23 1.96 -0.26
CA GLN A 108 -0.48 2.07 1.18
C GLN A 108 -1.44 0.99 1.72
N TYR A 109 -2.19 0.31 0.85
CA TYR A 109 -3.17 -0.71 1.25
C TYR A 109 -2.63 -2.15 1.24
N ILE A 110 -1.43 -2.34 0.67
CA ILE A 110 -0.76 -3.65 0.58
C ILE A 110 0.73 -3.51 0.88
N SER A 111 1.27 -4.42 1.71
CA SER A 111 2.66 -4.38 2.11
C SER A 111 3.60 -4.84 0.99
N PHE A 112 4.41 -3.91 0.48
CA PHE A 112 5.51 -4.22 -0.43
C PHE A 112 6.57 -5.10 0.26
N GLU A 113 6.82 -4.88 1.55
CA GLU A 113 7.72 -5.69 2.37
C GLU A 113 7.35 -7.17 2.38
N HIS A 114 6.05 -7.47 2.54
CA HIS A 114 5.58 -8.85 2.52
C HIS A 114 5.83 -9.57 1.19
N ILE A 115 5.79 -8.85 0.06
CA ILE A 115 6.12 -9.44 -1.25
C ILE A 115 7.60 -9.71 -1.35
N ILE A 116 8.45 -8.77 -0.95
CA ILE A 116 9.91 -8.94 -0.93
C ILE A 116 10.29 -10.13 -0.04
N GLU A 117 9.70 -10.24 1.15
CA GLU A 117 9.99 -11.35 2.07
C GLU A 117 9.66 -12.72 1.47
N LYS A 118 8.54 -12.83 0.77
CA LYS A 118 8.16 -14.07 0.07
C LYS A 118 9.04 -14.40 -1.14
N ARG A 119 9.68 -13.38 -1.71
CA ARG A 119 10.55 -13.51 -2.89
C ARG A 119 12.00 -13.13 -2.56
N LYS A 120 12.44 -13.49 -1.37
CA LYS A 120 13.70 -13.05 -0.80
C LYS A 120 14.90 -13.45 -1.66
N ASP A 121 14.88 -14.64 -2.22
CA ASP A 121 15.97 -15.15 -3.07
C ASP A 121 16.03 -14.40 -4.41
N ASP A 122 14.89 -14.14 -5.05
CA ASP A 122 14.81 -13.34 -6.27
C ASP A 122 15.29 -11.90 -6.01
N TYR A 123 14.90 -11.33 -4.88
CA TYR A 123 15.31 -9.99 -4.46
C TYR A 123 16.83 -9.88 -4.32
N TYR A 124 17.45 -10.81 -3.59
CA TYR A 124 18.90 -10.78 -3.43
C TYR A 124 19.64 -11.11 -4.72
N LYS A 125 19.11 -12.01 -5.54
CA LYS A 125 19.67 -12.32 -6.85
C LYS A 125 19.65 -11.08 -7.76
N ALA A 126 18.54 -10.38 -7.85
CA ALA A 126 18.40 -9.18 -8.66
C ALA A 126 19.37 -8.07 -8.20
N LEU A 127 19.51 -7.86 -6.89
CA LEU A 127 20.50 -6.93 -6.35
C LEU A 127 21.94 -7.35 -6.68
N MET A 128 22.28 -8.61 -6.47
CA MET A 128 23.63 -9.14 -6.71
C MET A 128 24.01 -9.06 -8.18
N ASP A 129 23.08 -9.37 -9.07
CA ASP A 129 23.34 -9.33 -10.51
C ASP A 129 23.62 -7.90 -11.00
N GLY A 130 22.91 -6.90 -10.47
CA GLY A 130 23.16 -5.49 -10.76
C GLY A 130 24.53 -5.01 -10.26
N GLN A 131 25.05 -5.58 -9.17
CA GLN A 131 26.35 -5.18 -8.59
C GLN A 131 27.58 -5.69 -9.37
N LYS A 132 27.42 -6.65 -10.29
CA LYS A 132 28.56 -7.31 -10.97
C LYS A 132 29.47 -6.33 -11.68
N ASN A 133 28.90 -5.31 -12.30
CA ASN A 133 29.64 -4.31 -13.09
C ASN A 133 29.43 -2.88 -12.57
N ARG A 134 29.13 -2.75 -11.27
CA ARG A 134 28.92 -1.43 -10.66
C ARG A 134 30.12 -0.53 -10.89
N TYR A 135 29.87 0.72 -11.27
CA TYR A 135 30.85 1.74 -11.68
C TYR A 135 31.58 1.47 -13.00
N GLN A 136 31.13 0.50 -13.81
CA GLN A 136 31.67 0.23 -15.14
C GLN A 136 30.68 0.69 -16.22
N GLU A 137 31.18 0.94 -17.44
CA GLU A 137 30.31 1.37 -18.56
C GLU A 137 29.22 0.35 -18.94
N ASN A 138 29.44 -0.92 -18.63
CA ASN A 138 28.49 -2.01 -18.88
C ASN A 138 27.64 -2.38 -17.65
N GLU A 139 27.50 -1.49 -16.69
CA GLU A 139 26.61 -1.67 -15.55
C GLU A 139 25.15 -1.83 -16.04
N ARG A 140 24.47 -2.85 -15.55
CA ARG A 140 23.09 -3.17 -15.93
C ARG A 140 22.28 -3.55 -14.72
N ILE A 141 21.12 -2.91 -14.59
CA ILE A 141 20.17 -3.18 -13.52
C ILE A 141 18.83 -3.77 -14.02
N ASP A 142 18.82 -4.34 -15.22
CA ASP A 142 17.59 -4.87 -15.85
C ASP A 142 16.89 -5.90 -14.94
N GLY A 143 17.67 -6.82 -14.37
CA GLY A 143 17.13 -7.84 -13.46
C GLY A 143 16.44 -7.25 -12.23
N TRP A 144 16.98 -6.17 -11.70
CA TRP A 144 16.36 -5.41 -10.61
C TRP A 144 15.09 -4.71 -11.07
N VAL A 145 15.11 -4.04 -12.21
CA VAL A 145 13.94 -3.34 -12.76
C VAL A 145 12.79 -4.33 -12.98
N LEU A 146 13.05 -5.47 -13.61
CA LEU A 146 12.06 -6.51 -13.85
C LEU A 146 11.49 -7.07 -12.53
N PHE A 147 12.34 -7.35 -11.55
CA PHE A 147 11.90 -7.80 -10.23
C PHE A 147 10.98 -6.77 -9.55
N PHE A 148 11.35 -5.49 -9.60
CA PHE A 148 10.59 -4.41 -8.98
C PHE A 148 9.21 -4.24 -9.63
N LEU A 149 9.15 -4.22 -10.97
CA LEU A 149 7.90 -4.13 -11.71
C LEU A 149 6.98 -5.34 -11.46
N ASP A 150 7.56 -6.52 -11.39
CA ASP A 150 6.83 -7.76 -11.08
C ASP A 150 6.22 -7.73 -9.66
N CYS A 151 6.96 -7.17 -8.69
CA CYS A 151 6.42 -6.92 -7.36
C CYS A 151 5.22 -5.95 -7.38
N LEU A 152 5.24 -4.90 -8.20
CA LEU A 152 4.11 -3.98 -8.36
C LEU A 152 2.90 -4.67 -9.00
N VAL A 153 3.11 -5.51 -10.02
CA VAL A 153 2.04 -6.32 -10.63
C VAL A 153 1.40 -7.26 -9.60
N ILE A 154 2.21 -7.90 -8.75
CA ILE A 154 1.68 -8.75 -7.68
C ILE A 154 0.88 -7.91 -6.66
N LEU A 155 1.33 -6.69 -6.35
CA LEU A 155 0.60 -5.77 -5.46
C LEU A 155 -0.78 -5.42 -6.02
N THR A 156 -0.86 -5.03 -7.29
CA THR A 156 -2.14 -4.66 -7.92
C THR A 156 -3.11 -5.82 -7.94
N LYS A 157 -2.67 -7.01 -8.38
CA LYS A 157 -3.50 -8.22 -8.37
C LYS A 157 -4.03 -8.59 -6.97
N ARG A 158 -3.21 -8.44 -5.93
CA ARG A 158 -3.66 -8.69 -4.55
C ARG A 158 -4.66 -7.65 -4.06
N LEU A 159 -4.51 -6.39 -4.48
CA LEU A 159 -5.47 -5.35 -4.15
C LEU A 159 -6.81 -5.59 -4.83
N GLU A 160 -6.80 -5.97 -6.11
CA GLU A 160 -8.00 -6.34 -6.86
C GLU A 160 -8.74 -7.50 -6.19
N ALA A 161 -8.04 -8.58 -5.85
CA ALA A 161 -8.62 -9.71 -5.13
C ALA A 161 -9.21 -9.31 -3.77
N LYS A 162 -8.53 -8.43 -3.02
CA LYS A 162 -9.06 -7.86 -1.78
C LYS A 162 -10.33 -7.05 -2.04
N TYR A 163 -10.32 -6.20 -3.05
CA TYR A 163 -11.48 -5.37 -3.41
C TYR A 163 -12.68 -6.23 -3.78
N GLU A 164 -12.50 -7.30 -4.56
CA GLU A 164 -13.57 -8.25 -4.90
C GLU A 164 -14.17 -8.91 -3.66
N ILE A 165 -13.34 -9.36 -2.72
CA ILE A 165 -13.82 -9.91 -1.44
C ILE A 165 -14.66 -8.87 -0.69
N TYR A 166 -14.19 -7.63 -0.57
CA TYR A 166 -14.91 -6.57 0.15
C TYR A 166 -16.18 -6.11 -0.57
N SER A 167 -16.16 -6.03 -1.90
CA SER A 167 -17.34 -5.64 -2.70
C SER A 167 -18.44 -6.71 -2.66
N ASN A 168 -18.06 -7.97 -2.49
CA ASN A 168 -18.99 -9.11 -2.35
C ASN A 168 -19.46 -9.34 -0.90
N LEU A 169 -18.88 -8.67 0.09
CA LEU A 169 -19.37 -8.72 1.46
C LEU A 169 -20.72 -7.98 1.52
N LYS A 170 -21.80 -8.70 1.79
CA LYS A 170 -23.08 -8.08 2.08
C LYS A 170 -22.89 -7.15 3.29
N PRO A 171 -23.45 -5.92 3.26
CA PRO A 171 -23.36 -5.00 4.39
C PRO A 171 -23.77 -5.69 5.69
N SER A 172 -22.96 -5.57 6.73
CA SER A 172 -23.28 -6.16 8.03
C SER A 172 -24.44 -5.38 8.65
N LEU A 173 -25.62 -5.94 8.57
CA LEU A 173 -26.84 -5.39 9.16
C LEU A 173 -27.03 -5.93 10.57
N ASN A 174 -27.31 -5.04 11.54
CA ASN A 174 -27.82 -5.47 12.83
C ASN A 174 -29.27 -5.99 12.69
N LEU A 175 -29.76 -6.69 13.72
CA LEU A 175 -31.05 -7.36 13.68
C LEU A 175 -32.23 -6.40 13.37
N ARG A 176 -32.16 -5.14 13.84
CA ARG A 176 -33.16 -4.11 13.57
C ARG A 176 -33.13 -3.66 12.13
N GLN A 177 -31.94 -3.38 11.60
CA GLN A 177 -31.73 -3.01 10.19
C GLN A 177 -32.22 -4.10 9.23
N GLN A 178 -31.99 -5.37 9.56
CA GLN A 178 -32.51 -6.50 8.80
C GLN A 178 -34.01 -6.46 8.73
N LYS A 179 -34.70 -6.32 9.91
CA LYS A 179 -36.17 -6.23 9.98
C LYS A 179 -36.73 -5.03 9.23
N VAL A 180 -36.06 -3.87 9.30
CA VAL A 180 -36.47 -2.67 8.56
C VAL A 180 -36.32 -2.88 7.06
N LEU A 181 -35.24 -3.51 6.61
CA LEU A 181 -35.05 -3.84 5.22
C LEU A 181 -36.09 -4.83 4.70
N GLU A 182 -36.39 -5.90 5.46
CA GLU A 182 -37.41 -6.88 5.10
C GLU A 182 -38.77 -6.20 4.98
N PHE A 183 -39.16 -5.38 5.94
CA PHE A 183 -40.41 -4.60 5.91
C PHE A 183 -40.48 -3.72 4.64
N ILE A 184 -39.42 -3.03 4.27
CA ILE A 184 -39.36 -2.21 3.04
C ILE A 184 -39.49 -3.09 1.78
N LYS A 185 -38.87 -4.27 1.78
CA LYS A 185 -38.96 -5.23 0.66
C LYS A 185 -40.39 -5.72 0.46
N GLU A 186 -41.09 -6.08 1.54
CA GLU A 186 -42.47 -6.59 1.51
C GLU A 186 -43.45 -5.51 1.03
N GLN A 187 -43.30 -4.28 1.51
CA GLN A 187 -44.21 -3.18 1.18
C GLN A 187 -43.92 -2.53 -0.17
N LYS A 188 -42.82 -2.87 -0.82
CA LYS A 188 -42.30 -2.30 -2.08
C LYS A 188 -41.97 -0.81 -2.01
N THR A 189 -42.85 0.01 -1.43
CA THR A 189 -42.69 1.46 -1.28
C THR A 189 -43.22 1.88 0.09
N VAL A 190 -42.40 2.56 0.88
CA VAL A 190 -42.79 2.99 2.23
C VAL A 190 -42.36 4.42 2.50
N GLN A 191 -43.13 5.13 3.32
CA GLN A 191 -42.76 6.42 3.89
C GLN A 191 -42.25 6.25 5.32
N MET A 192 -41.54 7.26 5.84
CA MET A 192 -41.04 7.25 7.21
C MET A 192 -42.09 6.99 8.24
N ALA A 193 -43.29 7.54 8.09
CA ALA A 193 -44.41 7.36 9.01
C ALA A 193 -44.86 5.88 9.11
N SER A 194 -44.88 5.14 8.02
CA SER A 194 -45.21 3.72 8.00
C SER A 194 -44.15 2.88 8.72
N ILE A 195 -42.89 3.24 8.61
CA ILE A 195 -41.78 2.57 9.30
C ILE A 195 -41.86 2.86 10.81
N GLU A 196 -42.14 4.11 11.19
CA GLU A 196 -42.32 4.50 12.59
C GLU A 196 -43.48 3.73 13.23
N LEU A 197 -44.58 3.53 12.52
CA LEU A 197 -45.73 2.76 12.99
C LEU A 197 -45.40 1.27 13.16
N ALA A 198 -44.72 0.68 12.19
CA ALA A 198 -44.34 -0.74 12.23
C ALA A 198 -43.29 -1.03 13.32
N PHE A 199 -42.43 -0.06 13.63
CA PHE A 199 -41.36 -0.17 14.62
C PHE A 199 -41.55 0.77 15.81
N ALA A 200 -42.77 0.85 16.35
CA ALA A 200 -43.18 1.81 17.40
C ALA A 200 -42.35 1.72 18.71
N LYS A 201 -41.65 0.62 18.94
CA LYS A 201 -40.72 0.45 20.08
C LYS A 201 -39.41 1.19 19.91
N GLU A 202 -39.07 1.61 18.69
CA GLU A 202 -37.80 2.25 18.35
C GLU A 202 -37.96 3.78 18.24
N SER A 203 -36.94 4.53 18.64
CA SER A 203 -36.98 5.97 18.47
C SER A 203 -36.92 6.38 17.00
N ARG A 204 -37.63 7.45 16.63
CA ARG A 204 -37.56 8.02 15.27
C ARG A 204 -36.15 8.33 14.81
N ASN A 205 -35.29 8.81 15.72
CA ASN A 205 -33.89 9.12 15.39
C ASN A 205 -33.07 7.86 15.10
N THR A 206 -33.35 6.76 15.82
CA THR A 206 -32.72 5.46 15.58
C THR A 206 -33.11 4.91 14.21
N LEU A 207 -34.40 4.92 13.88
CA LEU A 207 -34.90 4.48 12.58
C LEU A 207 -34.35 5.32 11.42
N LYS A 208 -34.23 6.65 11.60
CA LYS A 208 -33.58 7.51 10.61
C LYS A 208 -32.12 7.14 10.35
N LYS A 209 -31.36 6.82 11.40
CA LYS A 209 -29.97 6.37 11.26
C LYS A 209 -29.89 5.03 10.52
N ASP A 210 -30.76 4.10 10.83
CA ASP A 210 -30.81 2.80 10.16
C ASP A 210 -31.17 2.96 8.67
N ILE A 211 -32.19 3.76 8.35
CA ILE A 211 -32.56 4.05 6.96
C ILE A 211 -31.43 4.76 6.21
N ALA A 212 -30.77 5.75 6.84
CA ALA A 212 -29.62 6.41 6.24
C ALA A 212 -28.48 5.42 5.95
N TYR A 213 -28.24 4.47 6.85
CA TYR A 213 -27.29 3.37 6.62
C TYR A 213 -27.71 2.51 5.43
N LEU A 214 -28.96 2.04 5.39
CA LEU A 214 -29.47 1.20 4.30
C LEU A 214 -29.41 1.91 2.93
N VAL A 215 -29.66 3.23 2.90
CA VAL A 215 -29.51 4.05 1.68
C VAL A 215 -28.04 4.17 1.27
N ARG A 216 -27.15 4.45 2.24
CA ARG A 216 -25.70 4.55 2.00
C ARG A 216 -25.12 3.25 1.44
N GLU A 217 -25.52 2.12 2.01
CA GLU A 217 -25.10 0.78 1.54
C GLU A 217 -25.87 0.33 0.27
N GLN A 218 -26.65 1.23 -0.33
CA GLN A 218 -27.41 0.97 -1.55
C GLN A 218 -28.37 -0.23 -1.50
N LEU A 219 -28.84 -0.62 -0.31
CA LEU A 219 -29.82 -1.70 -0.10
C LEU A 219 -31.24 -1.23 -0.37
N ILE A 220 -31.49 0.06 -0.17
CA ILE A 220 -32.75 0.73 -0.50
C ILE A 220 -32.49 2.02 -1.27
N LEU A 221 -33.47 2.45 -2.06
CA LEU A 221 -33.46 3.72 -2.78
C LEU A 221 -34.35 4.72 -2.07
N LYS A 222 -33.91 5.97 -2.03
CA LYS A 222 -34.67 7.10 -1.52
C LYS A 222 -35.15 7.92 -2.71
N THR A 223 -36.45 8.20 -2.80
CA THR A 223 -37.05 9.07 -3.82
C THR A 223 -37.90 10.15 -3.17
N GLY A 224 -38.10 11.26 -3.87
CA GLY A 224 -38.87 12.40 -3.37
C GLY A 224 -38.15 13.24 -2.31
N GLU A 225 -38.78 14.34 -1.94
CA GLU A 225 -38.22 15.29 -0.98
C GLU A 225 -39.25 15.62 0.12
N ARG A 226 -38.75 16.04 1.28
CA ARG A 226 -39.53 16.49 2.44
C ARG A 226 -40.61 15.46 2.83
N LYS A 227 -41.90 15.88 2.85
CA LYS A 227 -43.04 15.01 3.22
C LYS A 227 -43.33 13.93 2.16
N GLY A 228 -42.87 14.08 0.93
CA GLY A 228 -43.02 13.12 -0.16
C GLY A 228 -41.89 12.08 -0.26
N THR A 229 -40.99 12.00 0.72
CA THR A 229 -39.89 11.02 0.71
C THR A 229 -40.39 9.61 0.85
N CYS A 230 -40.08 8.75 -0.10
CA CYS A 230 -40.37 7.31 -0.10
C CYS A 230 -39.07 6.50 -0.16
N TYR A 231 -39.11 5.30 0.38
CA TYR A 231 -38.02 4.32 0.36
C TYR A 231 -38.48 3.07 -0.38
N HIS A 232 -37.61 2.55 -1.26
CA HIS A 232 -37.90 1.39 -2.09
C HIS A 232 -36.78 0.36 -1.94
N ALA A 233 -37.12 -0.92 -1.92
CA ALA A 233 -36.09 -1.96 -2.03
C ALA A 233 -35.44 -1.90 -3.43
N LYS A 234 -34.13 -2.05 -3.49
CA LYS A 234 -33.44 -2.21 -4.75
C LYS A 234 -33.86 -3.57 -5.34
N LYS A 235 -34.28 -3.62 -6.60
CA LYS A 235 -34.51 -4.90 -7.27
C LYS A 235 -33.18 -5.63 -7.35
N GLU A 236 -33.14 -6.86 -6.86
CA GLU A 236 -32.00 -7.74 -7.13
C GLU A 236 -31.96 -7.98 -8.65
N VAL A 237 -30.92 -7.48 -9.30
CA VAL A 237 -30.60 -7.87 -10.68
C VAL A 237 -30.01 -9.25 -10.54
N ASN A 238 -30.78 -10.30 -10.86
CA ASN A 238 -30.20 -11.62 -11.06
C ASN A 238 -29.21 -11.49 -12.23
N PRO A 239 -27.96 -11.86 -12.08
CA PRO A 239 -27.08 -12.05 -13.22
C PRO A 239 -27.56 -13.28 -13.97
N ASP A 240 -28.08 -13.06 -15.18
CA ASP A 240 -28.24 -14.12 -16.18
C ASP A 240 -26.86 -14.66 -16.58
#